data_c58acfbe002000fffacc8974a8ed875d
#
_entry.id   c58acfbe002000fffacc8974a8ed875d
#
_cell.length_a   1.000
_cell.length_b   1.000
_cell.length_c   1.000
_cell.angle_alpha   90.00
_cell.angle_beta   90.00
_cell.angle_gamma   90.00
#
_symmetry.space_group_name_H-M   'P 1'
#
loop_
_entity.id
_entity.type
_entity.pdbx_description
1 polymer ?
#
loop_
_entity_poly.entity_id
_entity_poly.type
_entity_poly.pdbx_seq_one_letter_code
_entity_poly.pdbx_strand_id
1 'polypeptide(L)'
;WTEEGLKKACFNGEGIWVKGDLASWYDSHTIEFYKKSHELFSEHADAFTSDSIKPFLPALMGNIFVHRFGSGDKQVFTFYNANWRGVSGPLVGVGVISDAHVVDLWGEHMLDSVGTSANYAIQAGIFPRDIGCVGIFKRLITATCVGNMINITQLSSKAGTHLELVGIRGSERQVKSFINPAPTLLLDLNTYFAFPPEKVIVKLKHDDILLDEVILDLPGNISEVKGWHLY
;
A
#
# COMPACT_ATOMS: atom_id res chain seq x y z
N TRP A 1 -15.40 -14.42 -14.78
CA TRP A 1 -15.42 -13.58 -13.58
C TRP A 1 -16.09 -12.24 -13.90
N THR A 2 -16.95 -11.77 -13.03
CA THR A 2 -17.44 -10.39 -13.08
C THR A 2 -16.46 -9.49 -12.32
N GLU A 3 -16.40 -8.21 -12.64
CA GLU A 3 -15.56 -7.24 -11.91
C GLU A 3 -15.82 -7.29 -10.40
N GLU A 4 -17.08 -7.38 -9.99
CA GLU A 4 -17.45 -7.50 -8.58
C GLU A 4 -16.94 -8.83 -7.97
N GLY A 5 -16.92 -9.90 -8.73
CA GLY A 5 -16.34 -11.18 -8.30
C GLY A 5 -14.84 -11.09 -8.04
N LEU A 6 -14.11 -10.38 -8.93
CA LEU A 6 -12.68 -10.11 -8.76
C LEU A 6 -12.41 -9.26 -7.52
N LYS A 7 -13.18 -8.22 -7.30
CA LYS A 7 -13.08 -7.35 -6.12
C LYS A 7 -13.31 -8.13 -4.82
N LYS A 8 -14.30 -9.01 -4.78
CA LYS A 8 -14.58 -9.86 -3.61
C LYS A 8 -13.48 -10.90 -3.37
N ALA A 9 -12.92 -11.51 -4.40
CA ALA A 9 -11.79 -12.41 -4.27
C ALA A 9 -10.57 -11.67 -3.70
N CYS A 10 -10.27 -10.49 -4.22
CA CYS A 10 -9.19 -9.65 -3.70
C CYS A 10 -9.44 -9.24 -2.23
N PHE A 11 -10.67 -8.84 -1.88
CA PHE A 11 -11.05 -8.54 -0.50
C PHE A 11 -10.81 -9.74 0.44
N ASN A 12 -11.15 -10.95 0.01
CA ASN A 12 -10.94 -12.18 0.79
C ASN A 12 -9.47 -12.61 0.90
N GLY A 13 -8.55 -11.96 0.18
CA GLY A 13 -7.16 -12.42 0.09
C GLY A 13 -6.99 -13.67 -0.76
N GLU A 14 -7.97 -13.96 -1.61
CA GLU A 14 -7.94 -15.12 -2.50
C GLU A 14 -7.16 -14.83 -3.77
N GLY A 15 -6.26 -15.73 -4.13
CA GLY A 15 -5.60 -15.70 -5.43
C GLY A 15 -6.60 -15.88 -6.56
N ILE A 16 -6.48 -15.07 -7.60
CA ILE A 16 -7.36 -15.13 -8.76
C ILE A 16 -6.71 -15.99 -9.84
N TRP A 17 -7.37 -17.10 -10.19
CA TRP A 17 -6.93 -17.96 -11.30
C TRP A 17 -7.46 -17.42 -12.62
N VAL A 18 -6.56 -17.05 -13.50
CA VAL A 18 -6.91 -16.67 -14.87
C VAL A 18 -6.57 -17.83 -15.79
N LYS A 19 -7.57 -18.26 -16.56
CA LYS A 19 -7.41 -19.27 -17.59
C LYS A 19 -7.59 -18.60 -18.95
N GLY A 20 -6.60 -18.78 -19.83
CA GLY A 20 -6.66 -18.27 -21.20
C GLY A 20 -5.81 -17.01 -21.41
N ASP A 21 -6.04 -16.32 -22.50
CA ASP A 21 -5.33 -15.10 -22.88
C ASP A 21 -6.01 -13.87 -22.27
N LEU A 22 -5.33 -13.25 -21.30
CA LEU A 22 -5.81 -12.05 -20.61
C LEU A 22 -6.19 -10.94 -21.60
N ALA A 23 -5.35 -10.68 -22.59
CA ALA A 23 -5.51 -9.55 -23.51
C ALA A 23 -6.73 -9.71 -24.43
N SER A 24 -7.14 -10.93 -24.75
CA SER A 24 -8.29 -11.17 -25.63
C SER A 24 -9.61 -11.38 -24.88
N TRP A 25 -9.58 -11.67 -23.58
CA TRP A 25 -10.76 -12.05 -22.81
C TRP A 25 -11.24 -10.96 -21.83
N TYR A 26 -10.36 -10.01 -21.49
CA TYR A 26 -10.65 -8.98 -20.50
C TYR A 26 -10.35 -7.60 -21.05
N ASP A 27 -11.11 -6.62 -20.62
CA ASP A 27 -10.84 -5.22 -20.92
C ASP A 27 -9.59 -4.69 -20.14
N SER A 28 -9.09 -3.54 -20.57
CA SER A 28 -7.89 -2.94 -19.99
C SER A 28 -8.02 -2.65 -18.48
N HIS A 29 -9.21 -2.22 -18.04
CA HIS A 29 -9.47 -1.93 -16.63
C HIS A 29 -9.39 -3.19 -15.77
N THR A 30 -9.99 -4.28 -16.23
CA THR A 30 -9.92 -5.59 -15.55
C THR A 30 -8.47 -6.10 -15.50
N ILE A 31 -7.70 -5.93 -16.58
CA ILE A 31 -6.30 -6.31 -16.62
C ILE A 31 -5.45 -5.51 -15.63
N GLU A 32 -5.67 -4.19 -15.54
CA GLU A 32 -4.98 -3.33 -14.58
C GLU A 32 -5.32 -3.69 -13.13
N PHE A 33 -6.59 -3.93 -12.84
CA PHE A 33 -7.03 -4.42 -11.53
C PHE A 33 -6.32 -5.73 -11.17
N TYR A 34 -6.27 -6.66 -12.11
CA TYR A 34 -5.62 -7.95 -11.92
C TYR A 34 -4.12 -7.81 -11.64
N LYS A 35 -3.41 -6.98 -12.42
CA LYS A 35 -1.98 -6.71 -12.20
C LYS A 35 -1.74 -6.13 -10.81
N LYS A 36 -2.50 -5.11 -10.44
CA LYS A 36 -2.39 -4.45 -9.14
C LYS A 36 -2.67 -5.39 -7.98
N SER A 37 -3.72 -6.20 -8.06
CA SER A 37 -4.02 -7.20 -7.03
C SER A 37 -2.94 -8.28 -6.93
N HIS A 38 -2.37 -8.71 -8.06
CA HIS A 38 -1.26 -9.68 -8.08
C HIS A 38 0.01 -9.10 -7.44
N GLU A 39 0.38 -7.86 -7.78
CA GLU A 39 1.51 -7.16 -7.17
C GLU A 39 1.32 -7.06 -5.65
N LEU A 40 0.14 -6.62 -5.20
CA LEU A 40 -0.22 -6.52 -3.79
C LEU A 40 -0.07 -7.86 -3.06
N PHE A 41 -0.63 -8.94 -3.60
CA PHE A 41 -0.54 -10.26 -2.98
C PHE A 41 0.87 -10.82 -2.97
N SER A 42 1.63 -10.62 -4.04
CA SER A 42 3.02 -11.08 -4.13
C SER A 42 3.91 -10.35 -3.13
N GLU A 43 3.73 -9.05 -2.98
CA GLU A 43 4.55 -8.23 -2.08
C GLU A 43 4.23 -8.44 -0.60
N HIS A 44 2.99 -8.79 -0.28
CA HIS A 44 2.54 -9.06 1.07
C HIS A 44 2.16 -10.51 1.31
N ALA A 45 2.77 -11.43 0.55
CA ALA A 45 2.45 -12.86 0.61
C ALA A 45 2.60 -13.42 2.03
N ASP A 46 3.59 -12.98 2.78
CA ASP A 46 3.81 -13.37 4.18
C ASP A 46 2.62 -13.02 5.10
N ALA A 47 1.95 -11.89 4.86
CA ALA A 47 0.75 -11.52 5.60
C ALA A 47 -0.47 -12.32 5.14
N PHE A 48 -0.70 -12.42 3.81
CA PHE A 48 -1.87 -13.10 3.25
C PHE A 48 -1.86 -14.63 3.47
N THR A 49 -0.69 -15.25 3.58
CA THR A 49 -0.54 -16.69 3.87
C THR A 49 -0.36 -17.00 5.36
N SER A 50 -0.40 -15.99 6.22
CA SER A 50 -0.26 -16.14 7.66
C SER A 50 -1.48 -16.83 8.28
N ASP A 51 -1.25 -17.69 9.28
CA ASP A 51 -2.32 -18.26 10.11
C ASP A 51 -3.06 -17.22 10.99
N SER A 52 -2.57 -15.97 11.00
CA SER A 52 -3.10 -14.87 11.83
C SER A 52 -4.18 -14.05 11.11
N ILE A 53 -5.03 -14.70 10.34
CA ILE A 53 -6.19 -14.05 9.71
C ILE A 53 -7.30 -13.76 10.72
N LYS A 54 -7.88 -12.56 10.66
CA LYS A 54 -9.11 -12.19 11.37
C LYS A 54 -10.15 -11.67 10.38
N PRO A 55 -11.08 -12.52 9.96
CA PRO A 55 -12.14 -12.12 9.06
C PRO A 55 -13.22 -11.30 9.80
N PHE A 56 -13.88 -10.42 9.06
CA PHE A 56 -15.04 -9.64 9.50
C PHE A 56 -14.84 -8.88 10.83
N LEU A 57 -13.73 -8.11 10.89
CA LEU A 57 -13.55 -7.18 12.00
C LEU A 57 -14.71 -6.19 12.07
N PRO A 58 -15.11 -5.76 13.29
CA PRO A 58 -16.14 -4.74 13.45
C PRO A 58 -15.73 -3.44 12.74
N ALA A 59 -16.44 -3.10 11.68
CA ALA A 59 -16.28 -1.84 10.97
C ALA A 59 -16.99 -0.71 11.73
N LEU A 60 -16.44 0.51 11.62
CA LEU A 60 -17.02 1.72 12.22
C LEU A 60 -18.10 2.37 11.34
N MET A 61 -18.18 1.95 10.07
CA MET A 61 -19.19 2.39 9.12
C MET A 61 -20.05 1.23 8.62
N GLY A 62 -21.34 1.48 8.42
CA GLY A 62 -22.28 0.47 7.91
C GLY A 62 -21.96 -0.01 6.51
N ASN A 63 -22.15 -1.30 6.26
CA ASN A 63 -21.89 -1.97 4.97
C ASN A 63 -20.44 -1.88 4.49
N ILE A 64 -19.50 -1.67 5.40
CA ILE A 64 -18.07 -1.87 5.18
C ILE A 64 -17.70 -3.21 5.80
N PHE A 65 -17.02 -4.05 5.02
CA PHE A 65 -16.48 -5.30 5.47
C PHE A 65 -14.96 -5.19 5.57
N VAL A 66 -14.37 -5.81 6.59
CA VAL A 66 -12.95 -5.68 6.88
C VAL A 66 -12.37 -7.04 7.23
N HIS A 67 -11.27 -7.41 6.60
CA HIS A 67 -10.41 -8.52 7.03
C HIS A 67 -9.05 -7.99 7.46
N ARG A 68 -8.41 -8.70 8.38
CA ARG A 68 -7.00 -8.46 8.74
C ARG A 68 -6.19 -9.71 8.51
N PHE A 69 -5.07 -9.56 7.83
CA PHE A 69 -4.05 -10.57 7.58
C PHE A 69 -2.76 -10.18 8.30
N GLY A 70 -2.04 -11.18 8.81
CA GLY A 70 -0.83 -10.96 9.59
C GLY A 70 -1.07 -10.45 11.00
N SER A 71 0.00 -10.26 11.74
CA SER A 71 -0.02 -9.80 13.13
C SER A 71 1.34 -9.23 13.54
N GLY A 72 1.41 -8.55 14.69
CA GLY A 72 2.66 -7.97 15.19
C GLY A 72 3.15 -6.80 14.33
N ASP A 73 4.37 -6.91 13.84
CA ASP A 73 5.10 -5.84 13.15
C ASP A 73 4.55 -5.54 11.73
N LYS A 74 3.77 -6.46 11.14
CA LYS A 74 3.12 -6.28 9.82
C LYS A 74 1.70 -6.78 9.84
N GLN A 75 0.76 -5.90 9.48
CA GLN A 75 -0.66 -6.21 9.36
C GLN A 75 -1.18 -5.61 8.05
N VAL A 76 -1.97 -6.38 7.31
CA VAL A 76 -2.63 -5.93 6.09
C VAL A 76 -4.13 -6.02 6.28
N PHE A 77 -4.83 -4.94 6.01
CA PHE A 77 -6.28 -4.85 6.11
C PHE A 77 -6.87 -4.71 4.72
N THR A 78 -7.78 -5.58 4.37
CA THR A 78 -8.59 -5.44 3.17
C THR A 78 -9.97 -4.93 3.54
N PHE A 79 -10.52 -4.08 2.69
CA PHE A 79 -11.83 -3.48 2.87
C PHE A 79 -12.70 -3.73 1.64
N TYR A 80 -14.00 -3.91 1.84
CA TYR A 80 -14.99 -3.91 0.79
C TYR A 80 -16.14 -2.97 1.15
N ASN A 81 -16.38 -1.97 0.31
CA ASN A 81 -17.51 -1.06 0.45
C ASN A 81 -18.71 -1.62 -0.32
N ALA A 82 -19.67 -2.20 0.40
CA ALA A 82 -20.90 -2.70 -0.19
C ALA A 82 -21.97 -1.62 -0.45
N ASN A 83 -21.69 -0.36 -0.10
CA ASN A 83 -22.60 0.75 -0.39
C ASN A 83 -22.56 1.14 -1.86
N TRP A 84 -23.65 1.74 -2.33
CA TRP A 84 -23.74 2.38 -3.65
C TRP A 84 -23.16 3.80 -3.68
N ARG A 85 -22.59 4.26 -2.58
CA ARG A 85 -21.90 5.54 -2.45
C ARG A 85 -20.48 5.35 -1.93
N GLY A 86 -19.59 6.25 -2.27
CA GLY A 86 -18.26 6.30 -1.67
C GLY A 86 -18.34 6.57 -0.18
N VAL A 87 -17.38 6.07 0.56
CA VAL A 87 -17.20 6.32 2.00
C VAL A 87 -15.83 6.93 2.21
N SER A 88 -15.71 7.81 3.20
CA SER A 88 -14.44 8.38 3.63
C SER A 88 -14.50 8.64 5.14
N GLY A 89 -13.45 8.31 5.85
CA GLY A 89 -13.34 8.49 7.29
C GLY A 89 -12.85 7.24 8.04
N PRO A 90 -13.14 7.13 9.35
CA PRO A 90 -12.68 5.99 10.15
C PRO A 90 -13.42 4.72 9.78
N LEU A 91 -12.69 3.70 9.32
CA LEU A 91 -13.26 2.45 8.81
C LEU A 91 -13.21 1.32 9.84
N VAL A 92 -12.11 1.19 10.58
CA VAL A 92 -11.92 0.14 11.58
C VAL A 92 -11.00 0.60 12.70
N GLY A 93 -11.33 0.23 13.95
CA GLY A 93 -10.44 0.43 15.10
C GLY A 93 -9.36 -0.66 15.16
N VAL A 94 -8.11 -0.26 15.34
CA VAL A 94 -6.96 -1.18 15.31
C VAL A 94 -6.13 -1.20 16.60
N GLY A 95 -6.59 -0.50 17.63
CA GLY A 95 -5.89 -0.41 18.90
C GLY A 95 -4.71 0.57 18.88
N VAL A 96 -3.74 0.35 19.77
CA VAL A 96 -2.54 1.20 19.86
C VAL A 96 -1.59 0.88 18.74
N ILE A 97 -1.27 1.88 17.93
CA ILE A 97 -0.20 1.81 16.94
C ILE A 97 0.87 2.80 17.40
N SER A 98 1.92 2.31 18.03
CA SER A 98 3.10 3.11 18.33
C SER A 98 4.17 2.81 17.31
N ASP A 99 4.77 3.87 16.77
CA ASP A 99 5.94 3.76 15.90
C ASP A 99 5.73 2.86 14.67
N ALA A 100 4.67 3.17 13.90
CA ALA A 100 4.33 2.44 12.69
C ALA A 100 4.08 3.39 11.51
N HIS A 101 4.27 2.87 10.32
CA HIS A 101 3.78 3.45 9.08
C HIS A 101 2.40 2.86 8.75
N VAL A 102 1.49 3.71 8.32
CA VAL A 102 0.17 3.33 7.84
C VAL A 102 0.07 3.75 6.38
N VAL A 103 -0.11 2.78 5.50
CA VAL A 103 -0.01 2.98 4.06
C VAL A 103 -1.29 2.50 3.40
N ASP A 104 -1.91 3.35 2.60
CA ASP A 104 -2.92 2.88 1.64
C ASP A 104 -2.19 2.16 0.49
N LEU A 105 -2.16 0.84 0.56
CA LEU A 105 -1.51 -0.02 -0.43
C LEU A 105 -2.26 -0.04 -1.76
N TRP A 106 -3.58 0.21 -1.70
CA TRP A 106 -4.40 0.29 -2.90
C TRP A 106 -4.32 1.66 -3.57
N GLY A 107 -4.28 2.74 -2.79
CA GLY A 107 -4.14 4.11 -3.28
C GLY A 107 -2.70 4.58 -3.46
N GLU A 108 -1.73 3.82 -2.95
CA GLU A 108 -0.29 4.14 -2.96
C GLU A 108 0.01 5.52 -2.36
N HIS A 109 -0.39 5.73 -1.11
CA HIS A 109 -0.05 6.94 -0.35
C HIS A 109 0.01 6.65 1.16
N MET A 110 0.75 7.51 1.87
CA MET A 110 0.77 7.46 3.33
C MET A 110 -0.56 7.92 3.89
N LEU A 111 -1.07 7.21 4.89
CA LEU A 111 -2.22 7.65 5.65
C LEU A 111 -1.79 8.36 6.91
N ASP A 112 -2.41 9.50 7.19
CA ASP A 112 -2.20 10.18 8.46
C ASP A 112 -2.66 9.31 9.62
N SER A 113 -1.82 9.24 10.65
CA SER A 113 -2.17 8.59 11.89
C SER A 113 -3.11 9.50 12.68
N VAL A 114 -4.41 9.31 12.52
CA VAL A 114 -5.40 10.06 13.31
C VAL A 114 -5.89 9.21 14.46
N GLY A 115 -5.54 9.61 15.67
CA GLY A 115 -6.01 8.95 16.89
C GLY A 115 -5.18 9.32 18.10
N THR A 116 -5.77 9.15 19.27
CA THR A 116 -5.02 9.19 20.53
C THR A 116 -4.27 7.88 20.70
N SER A 117 -3.20 7.87 21.47
CA SER A 117 -2.37 6.68 21.74
C SER A 117 -3.12 5.43 22.23
N ALA A 118 -4.41 5.55 22.56
CA ALA A 118 -5.24 4.45 23.06
C ALA A 118 -6.21 3.87 22.03
N ASN A 119 -6.65 4.63 21.03
CA ASN A 119 -7.67 4.21 20.07
C ASN A 119 -7.35 4.78 18.68
N TYR A 120 -6.58 4.04 17.91
CA TYR A 120 -6.32 4.36 16.52
C TYR A 120 -7.39 3.75 15.63
N ALA A 121 -7.86 4.52 14.64
CA ALA A 121 -8.72 4.01 13.58
C ALA A 121 -8.07 4.26 12.22
N ILE A 122 -8.07 3.26 11.36
CA ILE A 122 -7.67 3.42 9.96
C ILE A 122 -8.70 4.34 9.30
N GLN A 123 -8.21 5.46 8.75
CA GLN A 123 -9.01 6.39 7.97
C GLN A 123 -8.63 6.25 6.50
N ALA A 124 -9.61 5.90 5.67
CA ALA A 124 -9.43 5.77 4.24
C ALA A 124 -10.69 6.12 3.47
N GLY A 125 -10.54 6.35 2.16
CA GLY A 125 -11.64 6.52 1.22
C GLY A 125 -11.80 5.27 0.35
N ILE A 126 -13.04 4.79 0.16
CA ILE A 126 -13.33 3.65 -0.71
C ILE A 126 -14.49 4.00 -1.61
N PHE A 127 -14.32 3.81 -2.92
CA PHE A 127 -15.38 4.04 -3.92
C PHE A 127 -16.59 3.13 -3.71
N PRO A 128 -17.75 3.46 -4.33
CA PRO A 128 -18.93 2.60 -4.29
C PRO A 128 -18.61 1.21 -4.85
N ARG A 129 -19.04 0.15 -4.17
CA ARG A 129 -18.87 -1.24 -4.62
C ARG A 129 -17.42 -1.59 -4.95
N ASP A 130 -16.47 -1.02 -4.19
CA ASP A 130 -15.05 -1.15 -4.44
C ASP A 130 -14.28 -1.65 -3.22
N ILE A 131 -13.00 -1.91 -3.41
CA ILE A 131 -12.08 -2.40 -2.38
C ILE A 131 -11.10 -1.32 -1.96
N GLY A 132 -10.51 -1.52 -0.78
CA GLY A 132 -9.33 -0.82 -0.29
C GLY A 132 -8.38 -1.81 0.36
N CYS A 133 -7.12 -1.43 0.48
CA CYS A 133 -6.12 -2.22 1.18
C CYS A 133 -5.17 -1.30 1.93
N VAL A 134 -5.00 -1.53 3.23
CA VAL A 134 -4.12 -0.72 4.09
C VAL A 134 -3.12 -1.61 4.81
N GLY A 135 -1.85 -1.25 4.70
CA GLY A 135 -0.77 -1.85 5.46
C GLY A 135 -0.45 -1.06 6.73
N ILE A 136 -0.16 -1.77 7.81
CA ILE A 136 0.44 -1.22 9.03
C ILE A 136 1.76 -1.94 9.22
N PHE A 137 2.85 -1.18 9.17
CA PHE A 137 4.21 -1.69 9.27
C PHE A 137 4.92 -1.05 10.46
N LYS A 138 5.65 -1.83 11.23
CA LYS A 138 6.58 -1.29 12.21
C LYS A 138 7.56 -0.35 11.51
N ARG A 139 7.74 0.83 12.06
CA ARG A 139 8.66 1.82 11.49
C ARG A 139 10.10 1.36 11.65
N LEU A 140 10.73 0.98 10.54
CA LEU A 140 12.13 0.55 10.47
C LEU A 140 12.97 1.49 9.60
N ILE A 141 12.31 2.33 8.78
CA ILE A 141 12.94 3.37 7.98
C ILE A 141 12.25 4.71 8.19
N THR A 142 12.95 5.78 7.87
CA THR A 142 12.36 7.09 7.61
C THR A 142 12.88 7.60 6.29
N ALA A 143 12.05 8.33 5.56
CA ALA A 143 12.46 8.95 4.30
C ALA A 143 11.90 10.38 4.22
N THR A 144 12.72 11.29 3.73
CA THR A 144 12.33 12.68 3.45
C THR A 144 12.91 13.11 2.12
N CYS A 145 12.22 13.98 1.41
CA CYS A 145 12.70 14.51 0.13
C CYS A 145 12.71 16.04 0.17
N VAL A 146 13.81 16.64 -0.29
CA VAL A 146 13.95 18.08 -0.46
C VAL A 146 14.49 18.34 -1.86
N GLY A 147 13.68 18.94 -2.72
CA GLY A 147 13.98 19.01 -4.15
C GLY A 147 14.11 17.61 -4.73
N ASN A 148 15.23 17.31 -5.37
CA ASN A 148 15.54 15.99 -5.93
C ASN A 148 16.37 15.10 -4.99
N MET A 149 16.70 15.58 -3.80
CA MET A 149 17.49 14.83 -2.83
C MET A 149 16.60 14.07 -1.86
N ILE A 150 16.69 12.75 -1.88
CA ILE A 150 16.02 11.88 -0.91
C ILE A 150 17.01 11.46 0.19
N ASN A 151 16.62 11.64 1.43
CA ASN A 151 17.35 11.17 2.59
C ASN A 151 16.59 10.00 3.23
N ILE A 152 17.22 8.85 3.32
CA ILE A 152 16.65 7.63 3.88
C ILE A 152 17.49 7.22 5.07
N THR A 153 16.86 7.01 6.23
CA THR A 153 17.54 6.52 7.45
C THR A 153 16.89 5.20 7.87
N GLN A 154 17.71 4.16 8.06
CA GLN A 154 17.30 2.92 8.67
C GLN A 154 17.37 3.06 10.20
N LEU A 155 16.26 2.83 10.88
CA LEU A 155 16.17 2.89 12.33
C LEU A 155 16.63 1.59 13.01
N SER A 156 16.68 0.51 12.24
CA SER A 156 17.16 -0.80 12.68
C SER A 156 17.99 -1.44 11.57
N SER A 157 19.23 -1.78 11.87
CA SER A 157 20.08 -2.52 10.95
C SER A 157 19.96 -4.02 11.24
N LYS A 158 19.41 -4.76 10.28
CA LYS A 158 19.39 -6.23 10.29
C LYS A 158 20.24 -6.70 9.11
N ALA A 159 21.16 -7.64 9.36
CA ALA A 159 21.95 -8.22 8.28
C ALA A 159 21.03 -8.85 7.21
N GLY A 160 21.38 -8.73 5.94
CA GLY A 160 20.59 -9.26 4.83
C GLY A 160 19.40 -8.39 4.42
N THR A 161 19.26 -7.17 4.99
CA THR A 161 18.25 -6.22 4.48
C THR A 161 18.75 -5.50 3.23
N HIS A 162 17.82 -5.17 2.34
CA HIS A 162 18.06 -4.29 1.20
C HIS A 162 16.97 -3.24 1.10
N LEU A 163 17.29 -2.15 0.45
CA LEU A 163 16.33 -1.09 0.12
C LEU A 163 15.99 -1.15 -1.35
N GLU A 164 14.71 -1.02 -1.65
CA GLU A 164 14.22 -0.77 -3.00
C GLU A 164 13.59 0.62 -3.06
N LEU A 165 13.96 1.38 -4.09
CA LEU A 165 13.33 2.63 -4.45
C LEU A 165 12.55 2.43 -5.73
N VAL A 166 11.24 2.69 -5.68
CA VAL A 166 10.37 2.66 -6.85
C VAL A 166 9.99 4.08 -7.21
N GLY A 167 10.55 4.59 -8.30
CA GLY A 167 10.17 5.88 -8.87
C GLY A 167 8.97 5.71 -9.80
N ILE A 168 7.94 6.54 -9.63
CA ILE A 168 6.69 6.49 -10.37
C ILE A 168 6.45 7.82 -11.06
N ARG A 169 6.04 7.77 -12.34
CA ARG A 169 5.53 8.90 -13.13
C ARG A 169 4.39 8.42 -14.02
N GLY A 170 3.17 8.79 -13.69
CA GLY A 170 1.99 8.23 -14.34
C GLY A 170 1.96 6.71 -14.25
N SER A 171 2.00 6.01 -15.39
CA SER A 171 2.08 4.54 -15.46
C SER A 171 3.51 3.98 -15.51
N GLU A 172 4.51 4.84 -15.64
CA GLU A 172 5.92 4.41 -15.68
C GLU A 172 6.42 4.12 -14.28
N ARG A 173 7.11 2.98 -14.12
CA ARG A 173 7.76 2.57 -12.86
C ARG A 173 9.20 2.15 -13.14
N GLN A 174 10.11 2.60 -12.29
CA GLN A 174 11.51 2.14 -12.29
C GLN A 174 11.91 1.73 -10.87
N VAL A 175 12.58 0.61 -10.76
CA VAL A 175 13.05 0.06 -9.48
C VAL A 175 14.58 0.17 -9.41
N LYS A 176 15.09 0.59 -8.25
CA LYS A 176 16.51 0.61 -7.90
C LYS A 176 16.71 -0.09 -6.56
N SER A 177 17.62 -1.05 -6.52
CA SER A 177 17.89 -1.85 -5.33
C SER A 177 19.28 -1.54 -4.76
N PHE A 178 19.37 -1.46 -3.44
CA PHE A 178 20.59 -1.21 -2.69
C PHE A 178 20.79 -2.35 -1.68
N ILE A 179 21.77 -3.20 -1.95
CA ILE A 179 22.10 -4.36 -1.11
C ILE A 179 23.01 -3.89 0.03
N ASN A 180 22.69 -4.29 1.28
CA ASN A 180 23.41 -3.89 2.48
C ASN A 180 23.69 -2.38 2.54
N PRO A 181 22.64 -1.54 2.46
CA PRO A 181 22.82 -0.10 2.39
C PRO A 181 23.40 0.44 3.69
N ALA A 182 24.11 1.58 3.60
CA ALA A 182 24.52 2.32 4.77
C ALA A 182 23.29 2.72 5.63
N PRO A 183 23.43 2.89 6.96
CA PRO A 183 22.34 3.29 7.83
C PRO A 183 21.62 4.58 7.39
N THR A 184 22.34 5.46 6.72
CA THR A 184 21.78 6.67 6.11
C THR A 184 22.24 6.78 4.68
N LEU A 185 21.31 7.02 3.77
CA LEU A 185 21.53 7.23 2.35
C LEU A 185 21.01 8.61 1.95
N LEU A 186 21.84 9.36 1.24
CA LEU A 186 21.45 10.59 0.58
C LEU A 186 21.61 10.39 -0.94
N LEU A 187 20.53 10.42 -1.69
CA LEU A 187 20.51 10.08 -3.10
C LEU A 187 19.88 11.21 -3.93
N ASP A 188 20.50 11.53 -5.07
CA ASP A 188 19.90 12.42 -6.06
C ASP A 188 19.04 11.59 -7.02
N LEU A 189 17.73 11.79 -6.99
CA LEU A 189 16.76 11.05 -7.81
C LEU A 189 17.02 11.15 -9.30
N ASN A 190 17.57 12.28 -9.79
CA ASN A 190 17.92 12.46 -11.20
C ASN A 190 19.07 11.55 -11.64
N THR A 191 19.91 11.11 -10.73
CA THR A 191 21.00 10.17 -11.03
C THR A 191 20.49 8.74 -11.15
N TYR A 192 19.45 8.40 -10.41
CA TYR A 192 18.97 7.01 -10.32
C TYR A 192 17.81 6.70 -11.24
N PHE A 193 16.97 7.68 -11.57
CA PHE A 193 15.81 7.48 -12.43
C PHE A 193 16.01 8.16 -13.79
N ALA A 194 15.56 7.50 -14.87
CA ALA A 194 15.62 8.05 -16.23
C ALA A 194 14.58 9.17 -16.46
N PHE A 195 13.66 9.36 -15.49
CA PHE A 195 12.66 10.42 -15.50
C PHE A 195 12.55 11.03 -14.09
N PRO A 196 12.17 12.30 -13.96
CA PRO A 196 11.84 12.86 -12.66
C PRO A 196 10.56 12.17 -12.12
N PRO A 197 10.64 11.44 -11.01
CA PRO A 197 9.47 10.77 -10.45
C PRO A 197 8.50 11.78 -9.81
N GLU A 198 7.21 11.50 -9.89
CA GLU A 198 6.14 12.23 -9.19
C GLU A 198 5.94 11.67 -7.78
N LYS A 199 6.30 10.40 -7.62
CA LYS A 199 6.20 9.66 -6.37
C LYS A 199 7.39 8.72 -6.24
N VAL A 200 7.88 8.56 -5.02
CA VAL A 200 8.90 7.55 -4.69
C VAL A 200 8.39 6.67 -3.55
N ILE A 201 8.41 5.36 -3.76
CA ILE A 201 8.17 4.38 -2.71
C ILE A 201 9.53 3.85 -2.26
N VAL A 202 9.78 3.92 -0.96
CA VAL A 202 10.97 3.37 -0.31
C VAL A 202 10.56 2.13 0.45
N LYS A 203 11.12 0.99 0.10
CA LYS A 203 10.80 -0.31 0.67
C LYS A 203 12.03 -0.89 1.36
N LEU A 204 11.89 -1.30 2.60
CA LEU A 204 12.88 -2.10 3.31
C LEU A 204 12.46 -3.57 3.25
N LYS A 205 13.33 -4.40 2.69
CA LYS A 205 13.08 -5.83 2.56
C LYS A 205 14.20 -6.64 3.24
N HIS A 206 13.84 -7.85 3.68
CA HIS A 206 14.78 -8.89 4.08
C HIS A 206 14.45 -10.13 3.26
N ASP A 207 15.39 -10.56 2.44
CA ASP A 207 15.11 -11.47 1.33
C ASP A 207 13.98 -10.90 0.47
N ASP A 208 12.92 -11.65 0.22
CA ASP A 208 11.75 -11.20 -0.54
C ASP A 208 10.61 -10.64 0.35
N ILE A 209 10.81 -10.56 1.67
CA ILE A 209 9.79 -10.12 2.61
C ILE A 209 9.87 -8.61 2.81
N LEU A 210 8.80 -7.89 2.49
CA LEU A 210 8.67 -6.48 2.78
C LEU A 210 8.46 -6.28 4.30
N LEU A 211 9.37 -5.53 4.93
CA LEU A 211 9.35 -5.23 6.36
C LEU A 211 8.70 -3.88 6.66
N ASP A 212 9.00 -2.86 5.85
CA ASP A 212 8.50 -1.49 6.03
C ASP A 212 8.48 -0.73 4.70
N GLU A 213 7.58 0.23 4.58
CA GLU A 213 7.38 1.01 3.38
C GLU A 213 7.04 2.47 3.71
N VAL A 214 7.64 3.39 2.96
CA VAL A 214 7.35 4.82 3.01
C VAL A 214 7.08 5.32 1.60
N ILE A 215 6.00 6.06 1.42
CA ILE A 215 5.63 6.67 0.15
C ILE A 215 5.79 8.18 0.27
N LEU A 216 6.49 8.77 -0.68
CA LEU A 216 6.73 10.21 -0.77
C LEU A 216 6.12 10.74 -2.07
N ASP A 217 5.17 11.66 -1.95
CA ASP A 217 4.72 12.49 -3.06
C ASP A 217 5.72 13.63 -3.25
N LEU A 218 6.21 13.83 -4.46
CA LEU A 218 7.27 14.80 -4.73
C LEU A 218 6.68 16.13 -5.21
N PRO A 219 7.08 17.28 -4.61
CA PRO A 219 6.61 18.59 -5.02
C PRO A 219 7.19 18.94 -6.39
N GLY A 220 6.32 19.14 -7.36
CA GLY A 220 6.71 19.55 -8.72
C GLY A 220 5.73 19.10 -9.80
N ASN A 221 5.01 18.03 -9.55
CA ASN A 221 3.93 17.53 -10.39
C ASN A 221 2.72 17.16 -9.54
N ILE A 222 2.20 18.12 -8.77
CA ILE A 222 0.82 17.97 -8.28
C ILE A 222 -0.04 18.11 -9.53
N SER A 223 -0.17 17.02 -10.30
CA SER A 223 -1.38 16.81 -11.08
C SER A 223 -2.47 16.91 -10.03
N GLU A 224 -3.30 17.96 -10.13
CA GLU A 224 -4.44 18.19 -9.25
C GLU A 224 -4.99 16.85 -8.82
N VAL A 225 -4.84 16.53 -7.54
CA VAL A 225 -5.61 15.47 -6.92
C VAL A 225 -7.02 15.88 -7.28
N LYS A 226 -7.60 15.20 -8.27
CA LYS A 226 -8.97 15.46 -8.70
C LYS A 226 -9.78 15.28 -7.44
N GLY A 227 -10.07 16.43 -6.81
CA GLY A 227 -10.79 16.49 -5.56
C GLY A 227 -12.02 15.61 -5.72
N TRP A 228 -12.24 14.74 -4.78
CA TRP A 228 -13.41 13.92 -4.67
C TRP A 228 -14.63 14.84 -4.72
N HIS A 229 -15.19 15.06 -5.89
CA HIS A 229 -16.49 15.65 -6.00
C HIS A 229 -17.49 14.60 -5.55
N LEU A 230 -17.85 14.68 -4.27
CA LEU A 230 -19.03 14.01 -3.73
C LEU A 230 -20.25 14.55 -4.45
N TYR A 231 -20.82 13.76 -5.37
CA TYR A 231 -22.19 13.92 -5.85
C TYR A 231 -23.12 13.02 -5.06
#